data_28c2999ff1b5bf0a0939b5b2cfc1b4d0
#
_entry.id   28c2999ff1b5bf0a0939b5b2cfc1b4d0
#
_cell.length_a   1.000
_cell.length_b   1.000
_cell.length_c   1.000
_cell.angle_alpha   90.00
_cell.angle_beta   90.00
_cell.angle_gamma   90.00
#
_symmetry.space_group_name_H-M   'P 1'
#
loop_
_entity.id
_entity.type
_entity.pdbx_description
1 polymer ?
#
loop_
_entity_poly.entity_id
_entity_poly.type
_entity_poly.pdbx_seq_one_letter_code
_entity_poly.pdbx_strand_id
1 'polypeptide(L)'
;GSEGTLGIICEVTFNTCQEPKYLENVLIRTSELDPIKKHILTPALKNNISSIEYWDENCQKLLGDNPVSTYFIVIEFSSNSEEEINLCLETLAEKNIDISLLNSKQSDEIWSKRENLPVDLASMGAYKMDISLPLENLENFLKEIKQLSADEIFSFGHLGDGNIHINIVSKNKQDELV
;
A
#
# COMPACT_ATOMS: atom_id res chain seq x y z
N GLY A 1 2.91 13.45 -9.63
CA GLY A 1 3.60 14.44 -9.92
C GLY A 1 3.80 15.19 -11.20
N SER A 2 4.72 16.14 -11.17
CA SER A 2 5.11 16.92 -12.33
C SER A 2 6.41 16.45 -12.98
N GLU A 3 7.03 15.42 -12.41
CA GLU A 3 8.33 14.87 -12.85
C GLU A 3 9.42 15.96 -12.99
N GLY A 4 9.37 16.96 -12.11
CA GLY A 4 10.32 18.08 -12.13
C GLY A 4 10.12 19.11 -13.24
N THR A 5 9.02 19.03 -14.00
CA THR A 5 8.82 19.89 -15.18
C THR A 5 8.23 21.27 -14.86
N LEU A 6 7.62 21.47 -13.70
CA LEU A 6 6.93 22.71 -13.33
C LEU A 6 7.82 23.70 -12.56
N GLY A 7 8.88 23.25 -11.91
CA GLY A 7 9.77 24.11 -11.15
C GLY A 7 10.69 23.35 -10.21
N ILE A 8 11.53 24.11 -9.53
CA ILE A 8 12.45 23.61 -8.50
C ILE A 8 11.96 24.13 -7.14
N ILE A 9 11.72 23.22 -6.21
CA ILE A 9 11.35 23.58 -4.83
C ILE A 9 12.64 23.98 -4.09
N CYS A 10 12.71 25.22 -3.62
CA CYS A 10 13.88 25.74 -2.91
C CYS A 10 13.70 25.78 -1.40
N GLU A 11 12.45 25.84 -0.92
CA GLU A 11 12.16 25.93 0.51
C GLU A 11 10.78 25.32 0.77
N VAL A 12 10.64 24.60 1.88
CA VAL A 12 9.37 24.03 2.34
C VAL A 12 9.20 24.29 3.83
N THR A 13 8.02 24.76 4.24
CA THR A 13 7.65 24.91 5.65
C THR A 13 6.59 23.87 6.00
N PHE A 14 6.86 23.04 7.00
CA PHE A 14 5.95 22.01 7.49
C PHE A 14 5.35 22.40 8.83
N ASN A 15 4.07 22.15 9.02
CA ASN A 15 3.47 22.07 10.34
C ASN A 15 3.80 20.70 10.93
N THR A 16 4.38 20.70 12.14
CA THR A 16 4.67 19.45 12.85
C THR A 16 3.55 19.14 13.83
N CYS A 17 3.33 17.88 14.12
CA CYS A 17 2.49 17.40 15.19
C CYS A 17 3.33 16.65 16.22
N GLN A 18 2.75 16.40 17.39
CA GLN A 18 3.39 15.59 18.42
C GLN A 18 3.46 14.14 17.93
N GLU A 19 4.58 13.46 18.19
CA GLU A 19 4.72 12.04 17.95
C GLU A 19 3.67 11.25 18.75
N PRO A 20 2.94 10.33 18.12
CA PRO A 20 1.94 9.52 18.81
C PRO A 20 2.61 8.60 19.84
N LYS A 21 1.95 8.36 20.95
CA LYS A 21 2.47 7.49 22.01
C LYS A 21 2.29 6.00 21.70
N TYR A 22 1.26 5.66 20.94
CA TYR A 22 0.86 4.31 20.61
C TYR A 22 0.82 4.16 19.09
N LEU A 23 1.51 3.13 18.62
CA LEU A 23 1.56 2.72 17.21
C LEU A 23 1.29 1.22 17.15
N GLU A 24 0.30 0.81 16.37
CA GLU A 24 -0.01 -0.59 16.14
C GLU A 24 -0.16 -0.87 14.65
N ASN A 25 0.48 -1.94 14.22
CA ASN A 25 0.46 -2.36 12.83
C ASN A 25 -0.35 -3.65 12.66
N VAL A 26 -1.22 -3.64 11.66
CA VAL A 26 -2.08 -4.77 11.30
C VAL A 26 -1.82 -5.15 9.87
N LEU A 27 -1.57 -6.45 9.63
CA LEU A 27 -1.51 -7.03 8.29
C LEU A 27 -2.84 -7.68 7.96
N ILE A 28 -3.39 -7.32 6.80
CA ILE A 28 -4.60 -7.91 6.23
C ILE A 28 -4.24 -8.65 4.96
N ARG A 29 -4.82 -9.85 4.81
CA ARG A 29 -4.74 -10.65 3.59
C ARG A 29 -6.13 -10.72 2.97
N THR A 30 -6.24 -10.31 1.71
CA THR A 30 -7.54 -10.29 1.05
C THR A 30 -7.42 -10.55 -0.44
N SER A 31 -8.49 -11.10 -1.02
CA SER A 31 -8.61 -11.25 -2.48
C SER A 31 -9.29 -10.05 -3.15
N GLU A 32 -9.93 -9.18 -2.35
CA GLU A 32 -10.72 -8.05 -2.82
C GLU A 32 -10.40 -6.80 -2.00
N LEU A 33 -10.42 -5.63 -2.64
CA LEU A 33 -10.19 -4.34 -1.98
C LEU A 33 -11.48 -3.67 -1.49
N ASP A 34 -12.62 -4.00 -2.07
CA ASP A 34 -13.90 -3.38 -1.71
C ASP A 34 -14.29 -3.57 -0.25
N PRO A 35 -14.13 -4.75 0.39
CA PRO A 35 -14.37 -4.91 1.81
C PRO A 35 -13.50 -3.99 2.68
N ILE A 36 -12.25 -3.76 2.25
CA ILE A 36 -11.31 -2.91 2.96
C ILE A 36 -11.78 -1.45 2.94
N LYS A 37 -12.16 -0.95 1.76
CA LYS A 37 -12.69 0.40 1.61
C LYS A 37 -13.94 0.60 2.47
N LYS A 38 -14.85 -0.36 2.43
CA LYS A 38 -16.12 -0.29 3.14
C LYS A 38 -15.99 -0.36 4.66
N HIS A 39 -15.06 -1.16 5.16
CA HIS A 39 -14.99 -1.49 6.58
C HIS A 39 -13.88 -0.77 7.34
N ILE A 40 -12.83 -0.33 6.65
CA ILE A 40 -11.65 0.28 7.26
C ILE A 40 -11.63 1.79 7.08
N LEU A 41 -11.93 2.30 5.88
CA LEU A 41 -11.94 3.74 5.64
C LEU A 41 -13.21 4.42 6.17
N THR A 42 -13.69 3.97 7.31
CA THR A 42 -14.86 4.52 8.01
C THR A 42 -14.46 5.69 8.91
N PRO A 43 -15.39 6.60 9.23
CA PRO A 43 -15.12 7.69 10.18
C PRO A 43 -14.61 7.19 11.53
N ALA A 44 -15.05 6.01 11.97
CA ALA A 44 -14.66 5.43 13.27
C ALA A 44 -13.17 5.06 13.34
N LEU A 45 -12.57 4.59 12.22
CA LEU A 45 -11.18 4.17 12.16
C LEU A 45 -10.25 5.22 11.54
N LYS A 46 -10.76 5.98 10.58
CA LYS A 46 -9.97 6.87 9.72
C LYS A 46 -9.12 7.88 10.50
N ASN A 47 -9.61 8.38 11.64
CA ASN A 47 -8.90 9.40 12.43
C ASN A 47 -7.64 8.85 13.11
N ASN A 48 -7.57 7.54 13.31
CA ASN A 48 -6.44 6.87 13.97
C ASN A 48 -5.57 6.09 12.96
N ILE A 49 -5.87 6.13 11.66
CA ILE A 49 -5.03 5.56 10.62
C ILE A 49 -3.97 6.58 10.22
N SER A 50 -2.70 6.30 10.49
CA SER A 50 -1.55 7.09 10.03
C SER A 50 -1.07 6.67 8.65
N SER A 51 -1.17 5.38 8.33
CA SER A 51 -0.82 4.85 7.03
C SER A 51 -1.66 3.63 6.66
N ILE A 52 -1.96 3.47 5.39
CA ILE A 52 -2.56 2.27 4.82
C ILE A 52 -1.96 1.99 3.46
N GLU A 53 -1.13 0.94 3.42
CA GLU A 53 -0.35 0.54 2.27
C GLU A 53 -0.84 -0.80 1.74
N TYR A 54 -0.75 -1.00 0.43
CA TYR A 54 -1.01 -2.31 -0.17
C TYR A 54 0.08 -2.71 -1.16
N TRP A 55 0.19 -4.01 -1.43
CA TRP A 55 0.90 -4.57 -2.57
C TRP A 55 0.25 -5.86 -3.06
N ASP A 56 0.38 -6.11 -4.34
CA ASP A 56 -0.28 -7.23 -4.99
C ASP A 56 0.52 -8.54 -4.90
N GLU A 57 -0.07 -9.60 -5.45
CA GLU A 57 0.51 -10.94 -5.49
C GLU A 57 1.91 -11.01 -6.13
N ASN A 58 2.16 -10.23 -7.19
CA ASN A 58 3.46 -10.22 -7.85
C ASN A 58 4.52 -9.55 -6.98
N CYS A 59 4.16 -8.49 -6.28
CA CYS A 59 5.02 -7.89 -5.26
C CYS A 59 5.33 -8.86 -4.11
N GLN A 60 4.33 -9.64 -3.64
CA GLN A 60 4.55 -10.66 -2.61
C GLN A 60 5.58 -11.69 -3.07
N LYS A 61 5.47 -12.19 -4.30
CA LYS A 61 6.43 -13.14 -4.89
C LYS A 61 7.84 -12.55 -4.99
N LEU A 62 7.95 -11.31 -5.44
CA LEU A 62 9.22 -10.59 -5.53
C LEU A 62 9.91 -10.48 -4.17
N LEU A 63 9.15 -10.23 -3.11
CA LEU A 63 9.63 -10.14 -1.74
C LEU A 63 9.91 -11.49 -1.07
N GLY A 64 9.77 -12.59 -1.82
CA GLY A 64 10.02 -13.96 -1.34
C GLY A 64 8.91 -14.53 -0.47
N ASP A 65 7.75 -13.91 -0.46
CA ASP A 65 6.58 -14.44 0.24
C ASP A 65 5.85 -15.46 -0.64
N ASN A 66 5.21 -16.45 0.01
CA ASN A 66 4.24 -17.32 -0.67
C ASN A 66 2.89 -16.60 -0.68
N PRO A 67 2.41 -16.12 -1.83
CA PRO A 67 1.15 -15.38 -1.86
C PRO A 67 -0.02 -16.32 -1.54
N VAL A 68 -0.71 -16.00 -0.46
CA VAL A 68 -1.94 -16.70 -0.02
C VAL A 68 -3.21 -15.89 -0.34
N SER A 69 -3.01 -14.67 -0.85
CA SER A 69 -4.08 -13.72 -1.20
C SER A 69 -3.63 -12.82 -2.35
N THR A 70 -4.59 -12.18 -3.02
CA THR A 70 -4.29 -11.24 -4.12
C THR A 70 -3.60 -9.98 -3.62
N TYR A 71 -3.98 -9.49 -2.43
CA TYR A 71 -3.46 -8.27 -1.82
C TYR A 71 -3.01 -8.50 -0.39
N PHE A 72 -1.84 -7.94 -0.05
CA PHE A 72 -1.43 -7.64 1.31
C PHE A 72 -1.69 -6.16 1.58
N ILE A 73 -2.24 -5.89 2.75
CA ILE A 73 -2.53 -4.51 3.19
C ILE A 73 -1.97 -4.36 4.59
N VAL A 74 -1.15 -3.34 4.79
CA VAL A 74 -0.67 -2.96 6.11
C VAL A 74 -1.34 -1.67 6.52
N ILE A 75 -1.90 -1.68 7.73
CA ILE A 75 -2.49 -0.49 8.34
C ILE A 75 -1.67 -0.18 9.59
N GLU A 76 -1.23 1.07 9.66
CA GLU A 76 -0.67 1.63 10.89
C GLU A 76 -1.72 2.49 11.57
N PHE A 77 -2.06 2.12 12.79
CA PHE A 77 -2.86 2.93 13.69
C PHE A 77 -1.96 3.73 14.62
N SER A 78 -2.31 4.98 14.86
CA SER A 78 -1.59 5.85 15.76
C SER A 78 -2.54 6.67 16.64
N SER A 79 -2.23 6.79 17.93
CA SER A 79 -2.98 7.64 18.87
C SER A 79 -2.13 8.03 20.09
N ASN A 80 -2.63 9.01 20.85
CA ASN A 80 -2.13 9.34 22.16
C ASN A 80 -2.90 8.61 23.29
N SER A 81 -3.93 7.84 22.94
CA SER A 81 -4.76 7.03 23.84
C SER A 81 -4.67 5.55 23.46
N GLU A 82 -4.34 4.71 24.42
CA GLU A 82 -4.33 3.27 24.26
C GLU A 82 -5.73 2.71 24.02
N GLU A 83 -6.73 3.32 24.67
CA GLU A 83 -8.14 2.95 24.52
C GLU A 83 -8.63 3.14 23.07
N GLU A 84 -8.19 4.22 22.40
CA GLU A 84 -8.54 4.46 20.99
C GLU A 84 -7.94 3.41 20.07
N ILE A 85 -6.69 3.01 20.29
CA ILE A 85 -6.05 1.92 19.54
C ILE A 85 -6.80 0.61 19.75
N ASN A 86 -7.10 0.25 21.02
CA ASN A 86 -7.84 -0.97 21.34
C ASN A 86 -9.22 -0.99 20.66
N LEU A 87 -9.92 0.14 20.66
CA LEU A 87 -11.21 0.27 19.97
C LEU A 87 -11.08 0.06 18.45
N CYS A 88 -10.00 0.55 17.84
CA CYS A 88 -9.73 0.31 16.42
C CYS A 88 -9.52 -1.18 16.14
N LEU A 89 -8.72 -1.86 16.96
CA LEU A 89 -8.43 -3.29 16.80
C LEU A 89 -9.69 -4.15 17.02
N GLU A 90 -10.50 -3.85 18.04
CA GLU A 90 -11.79 -4.50 18.29
C GLU A 90 -12.75 -4.30 17.11
N THR A 91 -12.85 -3.07 16.61
CA THR A 91 -13.69 -2.74 15.46
C THR A 91 -13.27 -3.53 14.21
N LEU A 92 -11.99 -3.72 13.99
CA LEU A 92 -11.49 -4.55 12.88
C LEU A 92 -11.81 -6.04 13.09
N ALA A 93 -11.61 -6.55 14.30
CA ALA A 93 -11.84 -7.96 14.63
C ALA A 93 -13.31 -8.38 14.37
N GLU A 94 -14.26 -7.45 14.53
CA GLU A 94 -15.68 -7.69 14.24
C GLU A 94 -16.01 -7.83 12.75
N LYS A 95 -15.11 -7.47 11.83
CA LYS A 95 -15.42 -7.38 10.39
C LYS A 95 -15.24 -8.68 9.62
N ASN A 96 -14.86 -9.78 10.28
CA ASN A 96 -14.61 -11.08 9.64
C ASN A 96 -13.62 -10.97 8.47
N ILE A 97 -12.57 -10.18 8.66
CA ILE A 97 -11.45 -9.99 7.74
C ILE A 97 -10.26 -10.77 8.30
N ASP A 98 -9.46 -11.41 7.44
CA ASP A 98 -8.22 -12.08 7.87
C ASP A 98 -7.18 -11.03 8.29
N ILE A 99 -7.06 -10.81 9.59
CA ILE A 99 -6.16 -9.82 10.20
C ILE A 99 -5.10 -10.52 11.05
N SER A 100 -3.91 -9.94 11.04
CA SER A 100 -2.80 -10.33 11.93
C SER A 100 -2.22 -9.08 12.58
N LEU A 101 -2.28 -9.01 13.90
CA LEU A 101 -1.57 -7.97 14.65
C LEU A 101 -0.07 -8.27 14.59
N LEU A 102 0.73 -7.27 14.24
CA LEU A 102 2.17 -7.40 14.09
C LEU A 102 2.89 -6.97 15.37
N ASN A 103 3.85 -7.76 15.83
CA ASN A 103 4.78 -7.27 16.84
C ASN A 103 5.83 -6.34 16.20
N SER A 104 6.62 -5.63 17.03
CA SER A 104 7.60 -4.64 16.55
C SER A 104 8.53 -5.20 15.47
N LYS A 105 9.10 -6.39 15.67
CA LYS A 105 10.01 -7.01 14.70
C LYS A 105 9.30 -7.31 13.37
N GLN A 106 8.08 -7.82 13.42
CA GLN A 106 7.28 -8.09 12.21
C GLN A 106 6.90 -6.80 11.49
N SER A 107 6.59 -5.73 12.24
CA SER A 107 6.33 -4.41 11.68
C SER A 107 7.56 -3.88 10.92
N ASP A 108 8.74 -3.92 11.56
CA ASP A 108 9.99 -3.48 10.93
C ASP A 108 10.29 -4.27 9.64
N GLU A 109 10.11 -5.59 9.67
CA GLU A 109 10.31 -6.46 8.51
C GLU A 109 9.34 -6.12 7.36
N ILE A 110 8.07 -5.91 7.67
CA ILE A 110 7.02 -5.59 6.69
C ILE A 110 7.25 -4.22 6.06
N TRP A 111 7.54 -3.21 6.88
CA TRP A 111 7.84 -1.87 6.38
C TRP A 111 9.10 -1.84 5.54
N SER A 112 10.17 -2.54 5.97
CA SER A 112 11.39 -2.68 5.18
C SER A 112 11.12 -3.33 3.81
N LYS A 113 10.30 -4.37 3.74
CA LYS A 113 9.86 -4.98 2.48
C LYS A 113 9.15 -3.95 1.58
N ARG A 114 8.19 -3.21 2.15
CA ARG A 114 7.43 -2.19 1.41
C ARG A 114 8.33 -1.08 0.84
N GLU A 115 9.28 -0.61 1.63
CA GLU A 115 10.22 0.44 1.24
C GLU A 115 11.21 0.00 0.16
N ASN A 116 11.56 -1.28 0.12
CA ASN A 116 12.50 -1.82 -0.87
C ASN A 116 11.83 -2.12 -2.23
N LEU A 117 10.52 -2.29 -2.31
CA LEU A 117 9.83 -2.58 -3.58
C LEU A 117 10.21 -1.63 -4.73
N PRO A 118 10.25 -0.29 -4.57
CA PRO A 118 10.66 0.61 -5.65
C PRO A 118 12.09 0.39 -6.16
N VAL A 119 12.99 -0.04 -5.26
CA VAL A 119 14.40 -0.28 -5.56
C VAL A 119 14.55 -1.59 -6.31
N ASP A 120 13.90 -2.65 -5.83
CA ASP A 120 13.92 -3.97 -6.45
C ASP A 120 13.36 -3.91 -7.87
N LEU A 121 12.22 -3.26 -8.06
CA LEU A 121 11.59 -3.09 -9.36
C LEU A 121 12.42 -2.20 -10.31
N ALA A 122 13.13 -1.19 -9.77
CA ALA A 122 14.06 -0.41 -10.58
C ALA A 122 15.21 -1.27 -11.10
N SER A 123 15.74 -2.18 -10.27
CA SER A 123 16.82 -3.09 -10.67
C SER A 123 16.40 -4.07 -11.77
N MET A 124 15.10 -4.36 -11.89
CA MET A 124 14.51 -5.19 -12.94
C MET A 124 14.27 -4.41 -14.25
N GLY A 125 14.52 -3.09 -14.27
CA GLY A 125 14.23 -2.24 -15.43
C GLY A 125 12.74 -1.97 -15.61
N ALA A 126 11.96 -1.95 -14.53
CA ALA A 126 10.53 -1.71 -14.59
C ALA A 126 10.20 -0.31 -15.12
N TYR A 127 9.25 -0.23 -16.04
CA TYR A 127 8.60 1.03 -16.39
C TYR A 127 7.62 1.43 -15.28
N LYS A 128 7.79 2.62 -14.73
CA LYS A 128 7.08 3.08 -13.53
C LYS A 128 6.04 4.13 -13.88
N MET A 129 4.86 3.99 -13.30
CA MET A 129 3.77 4.96 -13.40
C MET A 129 3.19 5.23 -12.01
N ASP A 130 2.97 6.51 -11.71
CA ASP A 130 2.22 6.96 -10.54
C ASP A 130 0.82 7.37 -10.98
N ILE A 131 -0.19 6.71 -10.41
CA ILE A 131 -1.58 6.89 -10.79
C ILE A 131 -2.41 7.18 -9.55
N SER A 132 -3.22 8.22 -9.59
CA SER A 132 -4.21 8.50 -8.55
C SER A 132 -5.61 8.28 -9.09
N LEU A 133 -6.38 7.47 -8.38
CA LEU A 133 -7.74 7.09 -8.74
C LEU A 133 -8.70 7.26 -7.56
N PRO A 134 -9.97 7.59 -7.83
CA PRO A 134 -11.00 7.39 -6.83
C PRO A 134 -10.99 5.93 -6.35
N LEU A 135 -11.05 5.72 -5.03
CA LEU A 135 -10.93 4.40 -4.42
C LEU A 135 -11.98 3.40 -4.93
N GLU A 136 -13.17 3.88 -5.30
CA GLU A 136 -14.23 3.06 -5.89
C GLU A 136 -13.83 2.43 -7.24
N ASN A 137 -12.90 3.03 -7.97
CA ASN A 137 -12.47 2.55 -9.28
C ASN A 137 -11.20 1.67 -9.22
N LEU A 138 -10.50 1.68 -8.08
CA LEU A 138 -9.18 1.09 -7.95
C LEU A 138 -9.17 -0.41 -8.27
N GLU A 139 -10.07 -1.19 -7.70
CA GLU A 139 -10.08 -2.64 -7.89
C GLU A 139 -10.37 -3.03 -9.34
N ASN A 140 -11.32 -2.35 -9.98
CA ASN A 140 -11.64 -2.60 -11.39
C ASN A 140 -10.45 -2.22 -12.29
N PHE A 141 -9.83 -1.08 -12.04
CA PHE A 141 -8.63 -0.66 -12.77
C PHE A 141 -7.50 -1.69 -12.66
N LEU A 142 -7.19 -2.18 -11.45
CA LEU A 142 -6.15 -3.20 -11.25
C LEU A 142 -6.47 -4.52 -11.97
N LYS A 143 -7.75 -4.91 -12.04
CA LYS A 143 -8.18 -6.08 -12.80
C LYS A 143 -8.01 -5.89 -14.30
N GLU A 144 -8.38 -4.71 -14.81
CA GLU A 144 -8.30 -4.39 -16.24
C GLU A 144 -6.84 -4.32 -16.73
N ILE A 145 -5.95 -3.62 -16.03
CA ILE A 145 -4.55 -3.51 -16.47
C ILE A 145 -3.85 -4.86 -16.55
N LYS A 146 -4.17 -5.80 -15.63
CA LYS A 146 -3.62 -7.15 -15.66
C LYS A 146 -4.08 -7.96 -16.90
N GLN A 147 -5.20 -7.60 -17.52
CA GLN A 147 -5.70 -8.24 -18.74
C GLN A 147 -5.14 -7.61 -20.01
N LEU A 148 -4.68 -6.35 -19.96
CA LEU A 148 -4.21 -5.61 -21.13
C LEU A 148 -2.78 -5.95 -21.53
N SER A 149 -1.97 -6.50 -20.65
CA SER A 149 -0.56 -6.76 -20.90
C SER A 149 -0.19 -8.22 -20.66
N ALA A 150 0.68 -8.75 -21.52
CA ALA A 150 1.35 -10.04 -21.33
C ALA A 150 2.58 -9.90 -20.40
N ASP A 151 3.00 -8.68 -20.09
CA ASP A 151 4.12 -8.37 -19.21
C ASP A 151 3.77 -8.59 -17.75
N GLU A 152 4.77 -8.64 -16.90
CA GLU A 152 4.56 -8.70 -15.46
C GLU A 152 4.23 -7.31 -14.90
N ILE A 153 3.07 -7.21 -14.25
CA ILE A 153 2.60 -5.98 -13.61
C ILE A 153 2.68 -6.15 -12.10
N PHE A 154 3.35 -5.21 -11.48
CA PHE A 154 3.49 -5.08 -10.02
C PHE A 154 2.76 -3.83 -9.59
N SER A 155 1.84 -3.97 -8.64
CA SER A 155 1.10 -2.83 -8.10
C SER A 155 1.20 -2.75 -6.59
N PHE A 156 1.53 -1.58 -6.10
CA PHE A 156 1.60 -1.26 -4.68
C PHE A 156 1.35 0.23 -4.47
N GLY A 157 1.12 0.67 -3.25
CA GLY A 157 0.95 2.10 -2.99
C GLY A 157 0.06 2.41 -1.81
N HIS A 158 -0.35 3.67 -1.76
CA HIS A 158 -1.09 4.28 -0.67
C HIS A 158 -2.59 4.06 -0.87
N LEU A 159 -3.14 3.05 -0.21
CA LEU A 159 -4.56 2.72 -0.36
C LEU A 159 -5.46 3.83 0.22
N GLY A 160 -4.96 4.59 1.20
CA GLY A 160 -5.75 5.61 1.90
C GLY A 160 -6.16 6.81 1.03
N ASP A 161 -5.36 7.17 0.05
CA ASP A 161 -5.58 8.32 -0.86
C ASP A 161 -5.73 7.92 -2.34
N GLY A 162 -5.67 6.60 -2.62
CA GLY A 162 -5.82 6.07 -3.98
C GLY A 162 -4.61 6.32 -4.89
N ASN A 163 -3.46 6.69 -4.33
CA ASN A 163 -2.22 6.82 -5.09
C ASN A 163 -1.52 5.45 -5.17
N ILE A 164 -1.39 4.96 -6.40
CA ILE A 164 -0.83 3.64 -6.69
C ILE A 164 0.35 3.74 -7.63
N HIS A 165 1.34 2.90 -7.37
CA HIS A 165 2.51 2.71 -8.20
C HIS A 165 2.31 1.47 -9.07
N ILE A 166 2.23 1.65 -10.37
CA ILE A 166 2.19 0.57 -11.35
C ILE A 166 3.57 0.44 -11.95
N ASN A 167 4.11 -0.77 -11.91
CA ASN A 167 5.41 -1.09 -12.46
C ASN A 167 5.26 -2.24 -13.44
N ILE A 168 5.74 -2.05 -14.66
CA ILE A 168 5.64 -3.03 -15.75
C ILE A 168 7.04 -3.53 -16.08
N VAL A 169 7.25 -4.83 -15.93
CA VAL A 169 8.51 -5.50 -16.32
C VAL A 169 8.26 -6.30 -17.57
N SER A 170 8.91 -5.91 -18.68
CA SER A 170 8.75 -6.61 -19.95
C SER A 170 9.39 -8.00 -19.89
N LYS A 171 8.63 -9.00 -20.35
CA LYS A 171 9.14 -10.38 -20.51
C LYS A 171 10.07 -10.51 -21.74
N ASN A 172 9.96 -9.61 -22.69
CA ASN A 172 10.79 -9.56 -23.88
C ASN A 172 11.90 -8.52 -23.70
N LYS A 173 13.10 -8.94 -23.37
CA LYS A 173 14.30 -8.06 -23.27
C LYS A 173 14.66 -7.32 -24.58
N GLN A 174 13.90 -7.50 -25.66
CA GLN A 174 14.16 -6.86 -26.97
C GLN A 174 13.38 -5.57 -27.21
N ASP A 175 12.41 -5.24 -26.36
CA ASP A 175 11.67 -3.98 -26.44
C ASP A 175 12.29 -2.92 -25.49
N GLU A 176 13.61 -2.70 -25.63
CA GLU A 176 14.20 -1.45 -25.15
C GLU A 176 13.60 -0.34 -26.02
N LEU A 177 12.68 0.39 -25.42
CA LEU A 177 12.04 1.56 -26.01
C LEU A 177 13.12 2.55 -26.48
N VAL A 178 13.21 2.72 -27.76
CA VAL A 178 13.93 3.79 -28.47
C VAL A 178 13.27 5.14 -28.14
#